data_123d261c77544f8a9779d9577280ad1f
#
_entry.id   123d261c77544f8a9779d9577280ad1f
#
_cell.length_a   1.000
_cell.length_b   1.000
_cell.length_c   1.000
_cell.angle_alpha   90.00
_cell.angle_beta   90.00
_cell.angle_gamma   90.00
#
_symmetry.space_group_name_H-M   'P 1'
#
loop_
_entity.id
_entity.type
_entity.pdbx_description
1 polymer ?
#
loop_
_entity_poly.entity_id
_entity_poly.type
_entity_poly.pdbx_seq_one_letter_code
_entity_poly.pdbx_strand_id
1 'polypeptide(L)'
;MITKAKSRLTDSRDAFKPFNYPWAYDAWLKHEQSHWLHTEVPMAEDVKDWKNKLTNEEKQFLTNIFRFFTQGDIDVAGGYVNNYLPYFPQPEIRMMLMGFAAREALHIAAYSHLIETLGLPDTTYNQFMEYQAMRDKHDYVMDLSAQNTTKENTATHIAVFSAFTEGMQLFSSFIMLLNFPRTGKMKGMGQIVTWSIVDETMHAENMIKLFRTYIEENKEIWNDDLKSRIYTIAEKMVELEDKFIDLAFEMGPMEGLSSEDVKKYIRYIADRRLISLGLKGVFKVKKNPLPWVEEMINAPTHTNFFENRATDYAKGALSGDWHDVWGKAA
;
A
#
# COMPACT_ATOMS: atom_id res chain seq x y z
N MET A 1 27.11 -31.13 19.98
CA MET A 1 25.93 -30.34 19.63
C MET A 1 25.98 -30.07 18.13
N ILE A 2 25.09 -30.66 17.36
CA ILE A 2 24.96 -30.34 15.93
C ILE A 2 24.33 -28.96 15.88
N THR A 3 25.09 -27.91 15.52
CA THR A 3 24.55 -26.60 15.20
C THR A 3 23.62 -26.78 14.01
N LYS A 4 22.30 -26.82 14.25
CA LYS A 4 21.31 -26.78 13.18
C LYS A 4 21.61 -25.54 12.32
N ALA A 5 21.87 -25.74 11.03
CA ALA A 5 22.00 -24.62 10.09
C ALA A 5 20.77 -23.71 10.25
N LYS A 6 20.99 -22.39 10.25
CA LYS A 6 19.89 -21.41 10.36
C LYS A 6 18.96 -21.64 9.16
N SER A 7 17.66 -21.89 9.43
CA SER A 7 16.66 -22.03 8.37
C SER A 7 16.59 -20.75 7.55
N ARG A 8 16.45 -20.89 6.22
CA ARG A 8 16.36 -19.77 5.27
C ARG A 8 14.90 -19.41 4.97
N LEU A 9 14.67 -18.24 4.38
CA LEU A 9 13.34 -17.74 4.01
C LEU A 9 12.55 -18.76 3.16
N THR A 10 13.22 -19.48 2.28
CA THR A 10 12.62 -20.45 1.34
C THR A 10 12.59 -21.88 1.85
N ASP A 11 13.10 -22.15 3.05
CA ASP A 11 13.09 -23.49 3.63
C ASP A 11 11.72 -23.79 4.26
N SER A 12 11.18 -24.97 3.97
CA SER A 12 9.95 -25.46 4.61
C SER A 12 10.17 -25.75 6.10
N ARG A 13 9.11 -25.57 6.87
CA ARG A 13 9.05 -25.88 8.30
C ARG A 13 7.77 -26.59 8.67
N ASP A 14 7.91 -27.62 9.51
CA ASP A 14 6.77 -28.35 10.08
C ASP A 14 6.27 -27.74 11.41
N ALA A 15 7.16 -27.00 12.10
CA ALA A 15 6.86 -26.43 13.41
C ALA A 15 6.59 -24.91 13.32
N PHE A 16 5.51 -24.47 13.97
CA PHE A 16 5.15 -23.05 14.03
C PHE A 16 6.22 -22.21 14.77
N LYS A 17 6.78 -22.72 15.87
CA LYS A 17 7.82 -22.06 16.66
C LYS A 17 9.07 -22.95 16.82
N PRO A 18 10.23 -22.34 17.15
CA PRO A 18 10.52 -20.91 17.31
C PRO A 18 10.56 -20.19 15.97
N PHE A 19 10.23 -18.87 15.94
CA PHE A 19 10.34 -18.05 14.74
C PHE A 19 11.80 -17.84 14.34
N ASN A 20 12.08 -17.95 13.04
CA ASN A 20 13.40 -17.63 12.46
C ASN A 20 13.50 -16.13 12.11
N TYR A 21 12.35 -15.50 11.81
CA TYR A 21 12.20 -14.09 11.43
C TYR A 21 11.18 -13.39 12.34
N PRO A 22 11.48 -13.21 13.65
CA PRO A 22 10.55 -12.60 14.61
C PRO A 22 9.99 -11.25 14.15
N TRP A 23 10.78 -10.49 13.38
CA TRP A 23 10.39 -9.20 12.85
C TRP A 23 9.14 -9.28 11.94
N ALA A 24 8.93 -10.39 11.23
CA ALA A 24 7.75 -10.56 10.38
C ALA A 24 6.49 -10.83 11.23
N TYR A 25 6.64 -11.57 12.33
CA TYR A 25 5.57 -11.71 13.30
C TYR A 25 5.21 -10.37 13.97
N ASP A 26 6.22 -9.59 14.35
CA ASP A 26 6.01 -8.25 14.94
C ASP A 26 5.31 -7.31 13.95
N ALA A 27 5.69 -7.37 12.65
CA ALA A 27 5.05 -6.62 11.59
C ALA A 27 3.57 -7.01 11.43
N TRP A 28 3.28 -8.31 11.38
CA TRP A 28 1.91 -8.81 11.36
C TRP A 28 1.11 -8.34 12.56
N LEU A 29 1.65 -8.47 13.78
CA LEU A 29 0.96 -8.07 15.01
C LEU A 29 0.64 -6.57 15.02
N LYS A 30 1.61 -5.73 14.62
CA LYS A 30 1.42 -4.28 14.51
C LYS A 30 0.34 -3.95 13.47
N HIS A 31 0.32 -4.66 12.36
CA HIS A 31 -0.66 -4.49 11.29
C HIS A 31 -2.08 -4.85 11.77
N GLU A 32 -2.25 -5.95 12.50
CA GLU A 32 -3.55 -6.32 13.11
C GLU A 32 -4.01 -5.28 14.15
N GLN A 33 -3.09 -4.65 14.87
CA GLN A 33 -3.41 -3.60 15.85
C GLN A 33 -3.87 -2.29 15.20
N SER A 34 -3.55 -2.06 13.93
CA SER A 34 -3.98 -0.88 13.15
C SER A 34 -5.26 -1.13 12.35
N HIS A 35 -6.15 -1.98 12.87
CA HIS A 35 -7.41 -2.33 12.21
C HIS A 35 -8.36 -1.13 12.10
N TRP A 36 -8.99 -1.00 10.93
CA TRP A 36 -10.04 -0.03 10.64
C TRP A 36 -11.06 -0.62 9.64
N LEU A 37 -12.24 -0.03 9.56
CA LEU A 37 -13.26 -0.37 8.56
C LEU A 37 -13.74 0.88 7.84
N HIS A 38 -13.98 0.77 6.55
CA HIS A 38 -14.50 1.87 5.72
C HIS A 38 -15.88 2.39 6.23
N THR A 39 -16.67 1.53 6.86
CA THR A 39 -17.97 1.89 7.46
C THR A 39 -17.86 2.81 8.68
N GLU A 40 -16.67 3.01 9.23
CA GLU A 40 -16.41 3.92 10.36
C GLU A 40 -16.23 5.37 9.88
N VAL A 41 -16.06 5.59 8.57
CA VAL A 41 -15.82 6.91 8.00
C VAL A 41 -17.15 7.60 7.63
N PRO A 42 -17.47 8.78 8.23
CA PRO A 42 -18.67 9.52 7.88
C PRO A 42 -18.52 10.23 6.53
N MET A 43 -19.29 9.81 5.52
CA MET A 43 -19.20 10.32 4.14
C MET A 43 -20.22 11.40 3.79
N ALA A 44 -21.12 11.78 4.72
CA ALA A 44 -22.22 12.71 4.44
C ALA A 44 -21.76 14.11 3.97
N GLU A 45 -20.65 14.60 4.53
CA GLU A 45 -20.07 15.88 4.11
C GLU A 45 -19.39 15.78 2.74
N ASP A 46 -18.75 14.64 2.42
CA ASP A 46 -18.15 14.40 1.11
C ASP A 46 -19.20 14.40 0.00
N VAL A 47 -20.39 13.83 0.25
CA VAL A 47 -21.52 13.91 -0.70
C VAL A 47 -21.98 15.34 -0.93
N LYS A 48 -22.02 16.17 0.11
CA LYS A 48 -22.35 17.60 -0.02
C LYS A 48 -21.26 18.35 -0.79
N ASP A 49 -20.00 18.11 -0.46
CA ASP A 49 -18.86 18.71 -1.14
C ASP A 49 -18.85 18.34 -2.63
N TRP A 50 -19.03 17.05 -2.94
CA TRP A 50 -19.13 16.54 -4.32
C TRP A 50 -20.24 17.23 -5.12
N LYS A 51 -21.43 17.39 -4.52
CA LYS A 51 -22.58 17.99 -5.21
C LYS A 51 -22.48 19.51 -5.38
N ASN A 52 -21.98 20.21 -4.34
CA ASN A 52 -22.21 21.65 -4.21
C ASN A 52 -20.93 22.50 -4.16
N LYS A 53 -19.76 21.91 -3.81
CA LYS A 53 -18.52 22.69 -3.63
C LYS A 53 -17.48 22.40 -4.71
N LEU A 54 -17.40 21.15 -5.19
CA LEU A 54 -16.40 20.79 -6.18
C LEU A 54 -16.75 21.33 -7.57
N THR A 55 -15.75 21.89 -8.26
CA THR A 55 -15.85 22.23 -9.68
C THR A 55 -15.90 20.99 -10.56
N ASN A 56 -16.23 21.15 -11.83
CA ASN A 56 -16.21 20.03 -12.78
C ASN A 56 -14.80 19.50 -13.00
N GLU A 57 -13.80 20.37 -13.00
CA GLU A 57 -12.38 20.04 -13.10
C GLU A 57 -11.92 19.20 -11.90
N GLU A 58 -12.28 19.63 -10.67
CA GLU A 58 -11.98 18.87 -9.45
C GLU A 58 -12.64 17.48 -9.44
N LYS A 59 -13.90 17.38 -9.90
CA LYS A 59 -14.60 16.09 -10.03
C LYS A 59 -13.93 15.18 -11.06
N GLN A 60 -13.53 15.72 -12.22
CA GLN A 60 -12.82 14.95 -13.23
C GLN A 60 -11.46 14.47 -12.71
N PHE A 61 -10.72 15.34 -12.04
CA PHE A 61 -9.45 15.02 -11.40
C PHE A 61 -9.60 13.85 -10.42
N LEU A 62 -10.53 13.93 -9.47
CA LEU A 62 -10.79 12.86 -8.52
C LEU A 62 -11.24 11.56 -9.20
N THR A 63 -12.12 11.66 -10.21
CA THR A 63 -12.62 10.49 -10.94
C THR A 63 -11.48 9.75 -11.65
N ASN A 64 -10.52 10.46 -12.26
CA ASN A 64 -9.35 9.85 -12.88
C ASN A 64 -8.51 9.07 -11.85
N ILE A 65 -8.35 9.61 -10.64
CA ILE A 65 -7.60 8.91 -9.58
C ILE A 65 -8.40 7.71 -9.05
N PHE A 66 -9.71 7.83 -8.85
CA PHE A 66 -10.55 6.71 -8.37
C PHE A 66 -10.52 5.53 -9.34
N ARG A 67 -10.53 5.76 -10.66
CA ARG A 67 -10.37 4.70 -11.66
C ARG A 67 -9.09 3.90 -11.46
N PHE A 68 -8.00 4.53 -11.05
CA PHE A 68 -6.74 3.84 -10.77
C PHE A 68 -6.87 2.88 -9.58
N PHE A 69 -7.50 3.28 -8.50
CA PHE A 69 -7.68 2.42 -7.32
C PHE A 69 -8.63 1.25 -7.54
N THR A 70 -9.53 1.31 -8.53
CA THR A 70 -10.45 0.19 -8.82
C THR A 70 -9.73 -1.08 -9.28
N GLN A 71 -8.49 -0.98 -9.75
CA GLN A 71 -7.69 -2.12 -10.21
C GLN A 71 -6.40 -2.29 -9.42
N GLY A 72 -5.76 -1.20 -8.98
CA GLY A 72 -4.44 -1.24 -8.34
C GLY A 72 -4.37 -2.20 -7.15
N ASP A 73 -5.29 -2.10 -6.22
CA ASP A 73 -5.32 -2.93 -5.00
C ASP A 73 -5.64 -4.40 -5.29
N ILE A 74 -6.38 -4.71 -6.38
CA ILE A 74 -6.61 -6.09 -6.85
C ILE A 74 -5.30 -6.70 -7.32
N ASP A 75 -4.50 -5.96 -8.06
CA ASP A 75 -3.21 -6.41 -8.59
C ASP A 75 -2.20 -6.63 -7.45
N VAL A 76 -2.18 -5.74 -6.46
CA VAL A 76 -1.32 -5.86 -5.27
C VAL A 76 -1.71 -7.09 -4.44
N ALA A 77 -3.00 -7.27 -4.14
CA ALA A 77 -3.50 -8.45 -3.44
C ALA A 77 -3.13 -9.75 -4.18
N GLY A 78 -3.31 -9.75 -5.52
CA GLY A 78 -2.90 -10.85 -6.39
C GLY A 78 -1.41 -11.15 -6.30
N GLY A 79 -0.55 -10.14 -6.22
CA GLY A 79 0.88 -10.27 -6.04
C GLY A 79 1.25 -11.02 -4.75
N TYR A 80 0.64 -10.65 -3.63
CA TYR A 80 0.84 -11.34 -2.35
C TYR A 80 0.44 -12.81 -2.41
N VAL A 81 -0.75 -13.10 -2.94
CA VAL A 81 -1.31 -14.46 -2.95
C VAL A 81 -0.62 -15.37 -3.94
N ASN A 82 -0.34 -14.89 -5.15
CA ASN A 82 0.15 -15.72 -6.25
C ASN A 82 1.68 -15.82 -6.30
N ASN A 83 2.40 -14.77 -5.86
CA ASN A 83 3.84 -14.70 -6.04
C ASN A 83 4.62 -14.91 -4.73
N TYR A 84 4.17 -14.36 -3.60
CA TYR A 84 4.96 -14.40 -2.36
C TYR A 84 4.57 -15.53 -1.42
N LEU A 85 3.28 -15.74 -1.18
CA LEU A 85 2.79 -16.80 -0.27
C LEU A 85 3.26 -18.21 -0.67
N PRO A 86 3.26 -18.60 -1.95
CA PRO A 86 3.81 -19.88 -2.37
C PRO A 86 5.33 -19.99 -2.22
N TYR A 87 6.05 -18.86 -2.34
CA TYR A 87 7.51 -18.85 -2.38
C TYR A 87 8.17 -18.81 -1.00
N PHE A 88 7.50 -18.18 0.00
CA PHE A 88 8.01 -18.02 1.36
C PHE A 88 7.24 -18.87 2.38
N PRO A 89 7.69 -20.13 2.64
CA PRO A 89 6.92 -21.06 3.48
C PRO A 89 7.11 -20.86 5.00
N GLN A 90 7.97 -19.94 5.46
CA GLN A 90 8.16 -19.66 6.89
C GLN A 90 6.86 -19.12 7.51
N PRO A 91 6.36 -19.70 8.64
CA PRO A 91 5.06 -19.37 9.20
C PRO A 91 4.86 -17.88 9.49
N GLU A 92 5.84 -17.23 10.11
CA GLU A 92 5.79 -15.81 10.45
C GLU A 92 5.81 -14.89 9.23
N ILE A 93 6.53 -15.28 8.16
CA ILE A 93 6.51 -14.56 6.88
C ILE A 93 5.13 -14.69 6.23
N ARG A 94 4.56 -15.91 6.22
CA ARG A 94 3.21 -16.14 5.67
C ARG A 94 2.14 -15.38 6.43
N MET A 95 2.22 -15.30 7.76
CA MET A 95 1.30 -14.51 8.59
C MET A 95 1.34 -13.04 8.16
N MET A 96 2.51 -12.45 8.02
CA MET A 96 2.69 -11.07 7.55
C MET A 96 2.09 -10.87 6.16
N LEU A 97 2.45 -11.71 5.19
CA LEU A 97 1.96 -11.61 3.81
C LEU A 97 0.44 -11.81 3.69
N MET A 98 -0.15 -12.73 4.48
CA MET A 98 -1.60 -12.92 4.52
C MET A 98 -2.31 -11.72 5.14
N GLY A 99 -1.73 -11.10 6.18
CA GLY A 99 -2.26 -9.88 6.78
C GLY A 99 -2.29 -8.73 5.78
N PHE A 100 -1.20 -8.54 5.03
CA PHE A 100 -1.11 -7.52 3.98
C PHE A 100 -2.12 -7.78 2.86
N ALA A 101 -2.18 -9.01 2.32
CA ALA A 101 -3.17 -9.37 1.30
C ALA A 101 -4.62 -9.15 1.77
N ALA A 102 -4.94 -9.44 3.03
CA ALA A 102 -6.25 -9.20 3.58
C ALA A 102 -6.58 -7.71 3.71
N ARG A 103 -5.55 -6.86 3.94
CA ARG A 103 -5.73 -5.41 4.02
C ARG A 103 -6.04 -4.79 2.66
N GLU A 104 -5.50 -5.32 1.57
CA GLU A 104 -5.86 -4.88 0.21
C GLU A 104 -7.35 -5.09 -0.08
N ALA A 105 -7.95 -6.16 0.44
CA ALA A 105 -9.40 -6.35 0.32
C ALA A 105 -10.20 -5.26 1.05
N LEU A 106 -9.68 -4.72 2.16
CA LEU A 106 -10.28 -3.58 2.85
C LEU A 106 -10.11 -2.28 2.04
N HIS A 107 -8.95 -2.06 1.41
CA HIS A 107 -8.73 -0.91 0.53
C HIS A 107 -9.71 -0.93 -0.65
N ILE A 108 -9.85 -2.07 -1.33
CA ILE A 108 -10.85 -2.27 -2.41
C ILE A 108 -12.26 -1.91 -1.92
N ALA A 109 -12.67 -2.43 -0.75
CA ALA A 109 -13.99 -2.13 -0.18
C ALA A 109 -14.15 -0.64 0.17
N ALA A 110 -13.10 0.01 0.66
CA ALA A 110 -13.12 1.42 1.04
C ALA A 110 -13.24 2.35 -0.18
N TYR A 111 -12.49 2.10 -1.24
CA TYR A 111 -12.60 2.88 -2.47
C TYR A 111 -13.89 2.59 -3.24
N SER A 112 -14.40 1.36 -3.21
CA SER A 112 -15.74 1.05 -3.75
C SER A 112 -16.83 1.80 -2.99
N HIS A 113 -16.77 1.78 -1.66
CA HIS A 113 -17.72 2.53 -0.82
C HIS A 113 -17.69 4.04 -1.10
N LEU A 114 -16.50 4.62 -1.30
CA LEU A 114 -16.34 6.02 -1.68
C LEU A 114 -17.01 6.32 -3.03
N ILE A 115 -16.72 5.53 -4.07
CA ILE A 115 -17.27 5.69 -5.43
C ILE A 115 -18.80 5.59 -5.41
N GLU A 116 -19.36 4.56 -4.76
CA GLU A 116 -20.80 4.34 -4.63
C GLU A 116 -21.50 5.47 -3.86
N THR A 117 -20.91 5.90 -2.74
CA THR A 117 -21.47 6.97 -1.90
C THR A 117 -21.52 8.31 -2.62
N LEU A 118 -20.55 8.61 -3.48
CA LEU A 118 -20.55 9.80 -4.32
C LEU A 118 -21.52 9.71 -5.50
N GLY A 119 -22.07 8.53 -5.79
CA GLY A 119 -23.01 8.27 -6.87
C GLY A 119 -22.33 8.24 -8.25
N LEU A 120 -21.08 7.82 -8.32
CA LEU A 120 -20.40 7.61 -9.58
C LEU A 120 -20.94 6.35 -10.28
N PRO A 121 -21.00 6.31 -11.62
CA PRO A 121 -21.55 5.17 -12.35
C PRO A 121 -20.62 3.95 -12.30
N ASP A 122 -21.20 2.75 -12.41
CA ASP A 122 -20.45 1.47 -12.45
C ASP A 122 -19.40 1.42 -13.57
N THR A 123 -19.58 2.20 -14.63
CA THR A 123 -18.58 2.34 -15.69
C THR A 123 -17.24 2.87 -15.18
N THR A 124 -17.21 3.56 -14.04
CA THR A 124 -15.97 4.03 -13.40
C THR A 124 -15.01 2.86 -13.12
N TYR A 125 -15.53 1.69 -12.74
CA TYR A 125 -14.73 0.50 -12.47
C TYR A 125 -14.12 -0.12 -13.73
N ASN A 126 -14.79 0.00 -14.89
CA ASN A 126 -14.36 -0.64 -16.13
C ASN A 126 -13.46 0.27 -16.98
N GLN A 127 -13.43 1.57 -16.71
CA GLN A 127 -12.71 2.55 -17.53
C GLN A 127 -11.21 2.61 -17.25
N PHE A 128 -10.70 1.92 -16.23
CA PHE A 128 -9.28 1.88 -15.92
C PHE A 128 -8.42 1.57 -17.16
N MET A 129 -8.76 0.50 -17.88
CA MET A 129 -8.01 0.02 -19.04
C MET A 129 -8.29 0.81 -20.34
N GLU A 130 -9.22 1.77 -20.33
CA GLU A 130 -9.45 2.65 -21.48
C GLU A 130 -8.38 3.74 -21.60
N TYR A 131 -7.75 4.13 -20.48
CA TYR A 131 -6.71 5.15 -20.45
C TYR A 131 -5.32 4.55 -20.64
N GLN A 132 -4.62 5.02 -21.70
CA GLN A 132 -3.29 4.48 -22.05
C GLN A 132 -2.28 4.58 -20.90
N ALA A 133 -2.25 5.70 -20.17
CA ALA A 133 -1.34 5.88 -19.05
C ALA A 133 -1.58 4.88 -17.90
N MET A 134 -2.85 4.53 -17.63
CA MET A 134 -3.20 3.54 -16.61
C MET A 134 -2.84 2.13 -17.07
N ARG A 135 -3.15 1.80 -18.33
CA ARG A 135 -2.82 0.52 -18.94
C ARG A 135 -1.31 0.28 -18.97
N ASP A 136 -0.52 1.25 -19.39
CA ASP A 136 0.93 1.14 -19.46
C ASP A 136 1.55 0.85 -18.08
N LYS A 137 1.02 1.46 -17.00
CA LYS A 137 1.43 1.16 -15.62
C LYS A 137 1.12 -0.27 -15.23
N HIS A 138 -0.12 -0.69 -15.44
CA HIS A 138 -0.60 -2.03 -15.12
C HIS A 138 0.20 -3.11 -15.86
N ASP A 139 0.26 -3.01 -17.18
CA ASP A 139 0.91 -4.01 -18.03
C ASP A 139 2.39 -4.15 -17.67
N TYR A 140 3.08 -3.04 -17.40
CA TYR A 140 4.49 -3.09 -17.03
C TYR A 140 4.74 -3.86 -15.72
N VAL A 141 3.91 -3.67 -14.70
CA VAL A 141 4.02 -4.40 -13.43
C VAL A 141 3.66 -5.88 -13.61
N MET A 142 2.63 -6.17 -14.42
CA MET A 142 2.22 -7.54 -14.72
C MET A 142 3.27 -8.32 -15.50
N ASP A 143 3.90 -7.70 -16.51
CA ASP A 143 4.99 -8.31 -17.28
C ASP A 143 6.20 -8.66 -16.41
N LEU A 144 6.54 -7.80 -15.43
CA LEU A 144 7.59 -8.10 -14.46
C LEU A 144 7.21 -9.27 -13.56
N SER A 145 5.94 -9.38 -13.17
CA SER A 145 5.43 -10.43 -12.29
C SER A 145 5.46 -11.82 -12.95
N ALA A 146 5.27 -11.88 -14.26
CA ALA A 146 5.26 -13.13 -15.02
C ALA A 146 6.64 -13.84 -15.10
N GLN A 147 7.74 -13.19 -14.71
CA GLN A 147 9.12 -13.67 -14.88
C GLN A 147 9.68 -14.46 -13.68
N ASN A 148 8.87 -14.93 -12.75
CA ASN A 148 9.33 -15.41 -11.44
C ASN A 148 9.84 -16.86 -11.45
N THR A 149 11.06 -17.09 -11.97
CA THR A 149 11.69 -18.44 -12.00
C THR A 149 13.10 -18.52 -11.43
N THR A 150 13.80 -17.39 -11.23
CA THR A 150 15.17 -17.35 -10.71
C THR A 150 15.24 -16.54 -9.42
N LYS A 151 16.36 -16.69 -8.66
CA LYS A 151 16.59 -15.89 -7.45
C LYS A 151 16.65 -14.39 -7.76
N GLU A 152 17.26 -14.01 -8.87
CA GLU A 152 17.37 -12.63 -9.34
C GLU A 152 15.99 -12.06 -9.69
N ASN A 153 15.16 -12.84 -10.38
CA ASN A 153 13.79 -12.44 -10.71
C ASN A 153 12.94 -12.28 -9.44
N THR A 154 13.06 -13.22 -8.48
CA THR A 154 12.38 -13.09 -7.19
C THR A 154 12.81 -11.82 -6.45
N ALA A 155 14.12 -11.54 -6.37
CA ALA A 155 14.64 -10.33 -5.75
C ALA A 155 14.12 -9.07 -6.46
N THR A 156 14.16 -9.06 -7.79
CA THR A 156 13.62 -7.95 -8.60
C THR A 156 12.15 -7.72 -8.30
N HIS A 157 11.37 -8.81 -8.29
CA HIS A 157 9.92 -8.75 -8.07
C HIS A 157 9.58 -8.18 -6.68
N ILE A 158 10.24 -8.67 -5.61
CA ILE A 158 10.03 -8.12 -4.26
C ILE A 158 10.41 -6.63 -4.23
N ALA A 159 11.54 -6.23 -4.81
CA ALA A 159 11.97 -4.83 -4.84
C ALA A 159 10.97 -3.94 -5.59
N VAL A 160 10.45 -4.41 -6.73
CA VAL A 160 9.49 -3.65 -7.56
C VAL A 160 8.17 -3.46 -6.82
N PHE A 161 7.57 -4.53 -6.33
CA PHE A 161 6.28 -4.43 -5.62
C PHE A 161 6.39 -3.60 -4.35
N SER A 162 7.37 -3.90 -3.49
CA SER A 162 7.48 -3.22 -2.20
C SER A 162 7.88 -1.75 -2.32
N ALA A 163 8.93 -1.48 -3.12
CA ALA A 163 9.51 -0.14 -3.13
C ALA A 163 8.83 0.78 -4.15
N PHE A 164 8.41 0.24 -5.30
CA PHE A 164 7.95 1.10 -6.39
C PHE A 164 6.46 0.99 -6.67
N THR A 165 5.80 -0.15 -6.48
CA THR A 165 4.34 -0.24 -6.60
C THR A 165 3.66 0.32 -5.35
N GLU A 166 3.78 -0.32 -4.20
CA GLU A 166 3.15 0.13 -2.95
C GLU A 166 3.86 1.37 -2.38
N GLY A 167 5.20 1.39 -2.43
CA GLY A 167 6.02 2.42 -1.81
C GLY A 167 6.15 3.73 -2.59
N MET A 168 5.71 3.81 -3.85
CA MET A 168 5.88 4.99 -4.70
C MET A 168 4.64 5.29 -5.58
N GLN A 169 4.16 4.35 -6.39
CA GLN A 169 3.10 4.63 -7.37
C GLN A 169 1.75 4.95 -6.72
N LEU A 170 1.40 4.33 -5.59
CA LEU A 170 0.20 4.69 -4.84
C LEU A 170 0.32 6.08 -4.19
N PHE A 171 1.54 6.49 -3.84
CA PHE A 171 1.76 7.77 -3.15
C PHE A 171 1.44 9.00 -4.00
N SER A 172 1.57 8.96 -5.32
CA SER A 172 1.13 10.07 -6.17
C SER A 172 -0.37 10.30 -6.02
N SER A 173 -1.15 9.22 -6.11
CA SER A 173 -2.59 9.23 -5.95
C SER A 173 -3.00 9.72 -4.55
N PHE A 174 -2.36 9.21 -3.50
CA PHE A 174 -2.63 9.64 -2.13
C PHE A 174 -2.42 11.14 -1.92
N ILE A 175 -1.31 11.68 -2.42
CA ILE A 175 -1.02 13.10 -2.29
C ILE A 175 -2.03 13.96 -3.04
N MET A 176 -2.38 13.56 -4.24
CA MET A 176 -3.39 14.23 -5.03
C MET A 176 -4.76 14.23 -4.33
N LEU A 177 -5.15 13.12 -3.70
CA LEU A 177 -6.39 13.03 -2.91
C LEU A 177 -6.31 13.86 -1.62
N LEU A 178 -5.19 13.81 -0.88
CA LEU A 178 -5.00 14.55 0.36
C LEU A 178 -4.97 16.07 0.17
N ASN A 179 -4.78 16.57 -1.04
CA ASN A 179 -4.89 17.98 -1.32
C ASN A 179 -6.29 18.54 -1.04
N PHE A 180 -7.34 17.73 -1.19
CA PHE A 180 -8.73 18.16 -0.93
C PHE A 180 -9.03 18.37 0.56
N PRO A 181 -8.76 17.45 1.49
CA PRO A 181 -8.94 17.73 2.92
C PRO A 181 -8.05 18.87 3.41
N ARG A 182 -6.86 19.08 2.82
CA ARG A 182 -6.00 20.25 3.10
C ARG A 182 -6.71 21.58 2.81
N THR A 183 -7.55 21.61 1.79
CA THR A 183 -8.36 22.79 1.42
C THR A 183 -9.79 22.76 2.02
N GLY A 184 -10.05 21.85 2.95
CA GLY A 184 -11.32 21.76 3.68
C GLY A 184 -12.46 21.05 2.94
N LYS A 185 -12.14 20.27 1.89
CA LYS A 185 -13.07 19.48 1.07
C LYS A 185 -12.81 17.98 1.25
N MET A 186 -13.82 17.13 1.01
CA MET A 186 -13.68 15.67 0.93
C MET A 186 -12.95 15.04 2.15
N LYS A 187 -13.37 15.38 3.35
CA LYS A 187 -12.68 14.97 4.60
C LYS A 187 -12.79 13.48 4.88
N GLY A 188 -13.93 12.85 4.56
CA GLY A 188 -14.11 11.41 4.70
C GLY A 188 -13.19 10.64 3.76
N MET A 189 -13.10 11.03 2.48
CA MET A 189 -12.10 10.52 1.55
C MET A 189 -10.69 10.68 2.13
N GLY A 190 -10.36 11.85 2.67
CA GLY A 190 -9.07 12.11 3.30
C GLY A 190 -8.76 11.16 4.45
N GLN A 191 -9.77 10.77 5.24
CA GLN A 191 -9.60 9.80 6.33
C GLN A 191 -9.27 8.39 5.79
N ILE A 192 -10.00 7.93 4.77
CA ILE A 192 -9.72 6.65 4.08
C ILE A 192 -8.28 6.66 3.58
N VAL A 193 -7.89 7.70 2.84
CA VAL A 193 -6.54 7.84 2.27
C VAL A 193 -5.46 7.87 3.35
N THR A 194 -5.68 8.57 4.46
CA THR A 194 -4.71 8.63 5.56
C THR A 194 -4.50 7.24 6.18
N TRP A 195 -5.54 6.46 6.37
CA TRP A 195 -5.43 5.11 6.90
C TRP A 195 -4.75 4.17 5.90
N SER A 196 -5.10 4.27 4.61
CA SER A 196 -4.43 3.50 3.55
C SER A 196 -2.93 3.79 3.49
N ILE A 197 -2.50 5.07 3.58
CA ILE A 197 -1.07 5.44 3.59
C ILE A 197 -0.31 4.79 4.76
N VAL A 198 -0.91 4.69 5.93
CA VAL A 198 -0.30 4.04 7.09
C VAL A 198 -0.07 2.55 6.81
N ASP A 199 -1.06 1.89 6.21
CA ASP A 199 -0.97 0.48 5.82
C ASP A 199 0.11 0.29 4.73
N GLU A 200 0.06 1.05 3.64
CA GLU A 200 1.02 0.96 2.53
C GLU A 200 2.45 1.29 2.95
N THR A 201 2.62 2.21 3.88
CA THR A 201 3.94 2.48 4.45
C THR A 201 4.47 1.25 5.19
N MET A 202 3.63 0.59 5.97
CA MET A 202 3.99 -0.62 6.71
C MET A 202 4.26 -1.80 5.76
N HIS A 203 3.46 -1.96 4.70
CA HIS A 203 3.67 -2.97 3.66
C HIS A 203 5.03 -2.76 2.98
N ALA A 204 5.27 -1.58 2.44
CA ALA A 204 6.52 -1.24 1.75
C ALA A 204 7.76 -1.44 2.65
N GLU A 205 7.74 -0.97 3.91
CA GLU A 205 8.87 -1.10 4.83
C GLU A 205 9.19 -2.57 5.14
N ASN A 206 8.19 -3.39 5.41
CA ASN A 206 8.40 -4.79 5.78
C ASN A 206 8.72 -5.67 4.56
N MET A 207 8.18 -5.36 3.39
CA MET A 207 8.56 -6.03 2.14
C MET A 207 9.98 -5.65 1.71
N ILE A 208 10.42 -4.40 1.90
CA ILE A 208 11.83 -4.00 1.72
C ILE A 208 12.72 -4.76 2.71
N LYS A 209 12.28 -4.99 3.93
CA LYS A 209 13.00 -5.81 4.91
C LYS A 209 13.07 -7.28 4.46
N LEU A 210 12.00 -7.81 3.89
CA LEU A 210 12.01 -9.15 3.26
C LEU A 210 13.01 -9.21 2.12
N PHE A 211 13.02 -8.23 1.22
CA PHE A 211 14.00 -8.10 0.15
C PHE A 211 15.44 -8.12 0.70
N ARG A 212 15.74 -7.28 1.68
CA ARG A 212 17.10 -7.21 2.25
C ARG A 212 17.51 -8.52 2.92
N THR A 213 16.59 -9.16 3.64
CA THR A 213 16.83 -10.49 4.22
C THR A 213 17.10 -11.53 3.14
N TYR A 214 16.34 -11.48 2.04
CA TYR A 214 16.53 -12.39 0.90
C TYR A 214 17.89 -12.18 0.22
N ILE A 215 18.34 -10.94 0.05
CA ILE A 215 19.68 -10.61 -0.47
C ILE A 215 20.78 -11.06 0.50
N GLU A 216 20.61 -10.89 1.82
CA GLU A 216 21.58 -11.36 2.81
C GLU A 216 21.78 -12.89 2.76
N GLU A 217 20.71 -13.62 2.46
CA GLU A 217 20.76 -15.09 2.29
C GLU A 217 21.24 -15.56 0.92
N ASN A 218 21.26 -14.68 -0.08
CA ASN A 218 21.65 -14.95 -1.46
C ASN A 218 22.63 -13.89 -1.97
N LYS A 219 23.73 -13.67 -1.26
CA LYS A 219 24.69 -12.59 -1.56
C LYS A 219 25.27 -12.64 -2.97
N GLU A 220 25.32 -13.82 -3.56
CA GLU A 220 25.80 -14.06 -4.92
C GLU A 220 25.01 -13.31 -6.00
N ILE A 221 23.70 -13.06 -5.74
CA ILE A 221 22.86 -12.34 -6.70
C ILE A 221 22.95 -10.80 -6.56
N TRP A 222 23.52 -10.28 -5.46
CA TRP A 222 23.65 -8.84 -5.24
C TRP A 222 24.82 -8.23 -6.03
N ASN A 223 24.81 -8.42 -7.33
CA ASN A 223 25.79 -7.98 -8.30
C ASN A 223 25.35 -6.70 -9.03
N ASP A 224 26.20 -6.22 -9.92
CA ASP A 224 25.93 -4.96 -10.64
C ASP A 224 24.81 -5.11 -11.67
N ASP A 225 24.60 -6.32 -12.21
CA ASP A 225 23.50 -6.59 -13.15
C ASP A 225 22.14 -6.46 -12.47
N LEU A 226 21.95 -7.08 -11.28
CA LEU A 226 20.71 -6.94 -10.52
C LEU A 226 20.45 -5.49 -10.09
N LYS A 227 21.51 -4.79 -9.61
CA LYS A 227 21.39 -3.38 -9.23
C LYS A 227 21.02 -2.49 -10.43
N SER A 228 21.68 -2.69 -11.57
CA SER A 228 21.36 -1.97 -12.80
C SER A 228 19.93 -2.20 -13.25
N ARG A 229 19.46 -3.45 -13.18
CA ARG A 229 18.09 -3.83 -13.49
C ARG A 229 17.08 -3.09 -12.59
N ILE A 230 17.33 -3.03 -11.27
CA ILE A 230 16.45 -2.31 -10.33
C ILE A 230 16.43 -0.80 -10.65
N TYR A 231 17.56 -0.19 -11.00
CA TYR A 231 17.60 1.21 -11.42
C TYR A 231 16.77 1.46 -12.69
N THR A 232 16.95 0.64 -13.72
CA THR A 232 16.19 0.75 -14.97
C THR A 232 14.68 0.65 -14.73
N ILE A 233 14.26 -0.27 -13.85
CA ILE A 233 12.86 -0.42 -13.49
C ILE A 233 12.35 0.80 -12.72
N ALA A 234 13.12 1.31 -11.75
CA ALA A 234 12.75 2.50 -10.99
C ALA A 234 12.55 3.73 -11.90
N GLU A 235 13.48 3.96 -12.84
CA GLU A 235 13.38 5.04 -13.82
C GLU A 235 12.15 4.88 -14.71
N LYS A 236 11.87 3.66 -15.18
CA LYS A 236 10.69 3.37 -16.00
C LYS A 236 9.39 3.57 -15.23
N MET A 237 9.33 3.13 -13.98
CA MET A 237 8.14 3.31 -13.14
C MET A 237 7.88 4.78 -12.81
N VAL A 238 8.92 5.60 -12.63
CA VAL A 238 8.77 7.06 -12.49
C VAL A 238 8.27 7.70 -13.79
N GLU A 239 8.76 7.28 -14.97
CA GLU A 239 8.25 7.75 -16.26
C GLU A 239 6.76 7.43 -16.46
N LEU A 240 6.35 6.21 -16.11
CA LEU A 240 4.96 5.80 -16.18
C LEU A 240 4.07 6.58 -15.20
N GLU A 241 4.61 6.87 -14.01
CA GLU A 241 3.92 7.69 -13.02
C GLU A 241 3.74 9.13 -13.48
N ASP A 242 4.74 9.71 -14.16
CA ASP A 242 4.62 11.06 -14.77
C ASP A 242 3.44 11.13 -15.75
N LYS A 243 3.24 10.09 -16.58
CA LYS A 243 2.13 10.03 -17.54
C LYS A 243 0.77 9.95 -16.83
N PHE A 244 0.70 9.19 -15.74
CA PHE A 244 -0.51 9.10 -14.93
C PHE A 244 -0.83 10.43 -14.24
N ILE A 245 0.18 11.11 -13.69
CA ILE A 245 0.02 12.43 -13.09
C ILE A 245 -0.46 13.43 -14.13
N ASP A 246 0.11 13.42 -15.34
CA ASP A 246 -0.34 14.30 -16.44
C ASP A 246 -1.80 14.04 -16.82
N LEU A 247 -2.23 12.78 -16.85
CA LEU A 247 -3.63 12.42 -17.07
C LEU A 247 -4.53 12.96 -15.94
N ALA A 248 -4.12 12.83 -14.66
CA ALA A 248 -4.90 13.35 -13.55
C ALA A 248 -5.08 14.88 -13.66
N PHE A 249 -4.03 15.59 -14.08
CA PHE A 249 -4.04 17.05 -14.23
C PHE A 249 -4.46 17.54 -15.63
N GLU A 250 -5.09 16.71 -16.46
CA GLU A 250 -5.47 17.10 -17.86
C GLU A 250 -6.35 18.37 -17.93
N MET A 251 -7.15 18.63 -16.88
CA MET A 251 -8.00 19.82 -16.78
C MET A 251 -7.30 21.03 -16.15
N GLY A 252 -6.02 20.92 -15.84
CA GLY A 252 -5.21 21.97 -15.24
C GLY A 252 -4.85 21.74 -13.77
N PRO A 253 -4.13 22.71 -13.16
CA PRO A 253 -3.67 22.56 -11.77
C PRO A 253 -4.83 22.65 -10.77
N MET A 254 -4.66 21.96 -9.63
CA MET A 254 -5.55 22.07 -8.48
C MET A 254 -5.07 23.19 -7.55
N GLU A 255 -5.97 23.69 -6.70
CA GLU A 255 -5.62 24.70 -5.71
C GLU A 255 -4.44 24.24 -4.84
N GLY A 256 -3.32 24.97 -4.94
CA GLY A 256 -2.11 24.71 -4.16
C GLY A 256 -1.36 23.42 -4.49
N LEU A 257 -1.62 22.79 -5.65
CA LEU A 257 -0.91 21.60 -6.12
C LEU A 257 -0.86 21.58 -7.65
N SER A 258 0.35 21.44 -8.19
CA SER A 258 0.59 21.27 -9.63
C SER A 258 1.09 19.85 -9.96
N SER A 259 1.00 19.45 -11.22
CA SER A 259 1.58 18.19 -11.70
C SER A 259 3.10 18.12 -11.43
N GLU A 260 3.80 19.22 -11.60
CA GLU A 260 5.25 19.30 -11.35
C GLU A 260 5.61 19.09 -9.88
N ASP A 261 4.78 19.57 -8.95
CA ASP A 261 4.97 19.33 -7.51
C ASP A 261 4.87 17.84 -7.20
N VAL A 262 3.85 17.16 -7.74
CA VAL A 262 3.63 15.72 -7.55
C VAL A 262 4.76 14.91 -8.20
N LYS A 263 5.14 15.21 -9.45
CA LYS A 263 6.26 14.56 -10.14
C LYS A 263 7.58 14.70 -9.39
N LYS A 264 7.84 15.88 -8.82
CA LYS A 264 9.03 16.10 -8.01
C LYS A 264 8.99 15.31 -6.71
N TYR A 265 7.81 15.20 -6.09
CA TYR A 265 7.63 14.37 -4.89
C TYR A 265 7.85 12.88 -5.19
N ILE A 266 7.36 12.38 -6.31
CA ILE A 266 7.59 10.98 -6.72
C ILE A 266 9.08 10.69 -6.91
N ARG A 267 9.84 11.59 -7.48
CA ARG A 267 11.32 11.46 -7.56
C ARG A 267 11.97 11.46 -6.18
N TYR A 268 11.49 12.28 -5.26
CA TYR A 268 11.94 12.26 -3.86
C TYR A 268 11.69 10.90 -3.20
N ILE A 269 10.50 10.36 -3.35
CA ILE A 269 10.14 9.03 -2.81
C ILE A 269 10.97 7.94 -3.49
N ALA A 270 11.11 7.93 -4.81
CA ALA A 270 11.91 6.97 -5.55
C ALA A 270 13.36 6.90 -5.05
N ASP A 271 14.01 8.05 -4.83
CA ASP A 271 15.36 8.10 -4.24
C ASP A 271 15.39 7.46 -2.84
N ARG A 272 14.40 7.72 -2.00
CA ARG A 272 14.32 7.12 -0.65
C ARG A 272 14.11 5.61 -0.72
N ARG A 273 13.28 5.12 -1.63
CA ARG A 273 13.05 3.68 -1.82
C ARG A 273 14.30 2.97 -2.34
N LEU A 274 15.01 3.56 -3.29
CA LEU A 274 16.31 3.06 -3.75
C LEU A 274 17.31 2.94 -2.58
N ILE A 275 17.41 3.99 -1.75
CA ILE A 275 18.28 3.98 -0.56
C ILE A 275 17.85 2.87 0.43
N SER A 276 16.56 2.70 0.66
CA SER A 276 16.03 1.64 1.55
C SER A 276 16.34 0.23 1.03
N LEU A 277 16.38 0.04 -0.29
CA LEU A 277 16.83 -1.21 -0.93
C LEU A 277 18.35 -1.44 -0.82
N GLY A 278 19.14 -0.45 -0.38
CA GLY A 278 20.60 -0.52 -0.29
C GLY A 278 21.33 0.03 -1.52
N LEU A 279 20.63 0.81 -2.35
CA LEU A 279 21.15 1.47 -3.55
C LEU A 279 21.39 2.97 -3.30
N LYS A 280 21.83 3.70 -4.31
CA LYS A 280 21.95 5.16 -4.26
C LYS A 280 20.78 5.81 -4.96
N GLY A 281 20.32 6.98 -4.48
CA GLY A 281 19.36 7.79 -5.20
C GLY A 281 19.92 8.33 -6.52
N VAL A 282 19.10 8.32 -7.57
CA VAL A 282 19.49 8.76 -8.93
C VAL A 282 18.75 10.02 -9.39
N PHE A 283 17.60 10.32 -8.81
CA PHE A 283 16.78 11.49 -9.17
C PHE A 283 17.24 12.78 -8.51
N LYS A 284 18.12 12.69 -7.51
CA LYS A 284 18.80 13.82 -6.84
C LYS A 284 17.88 14.81 -6.11
N VAL A 285 16.69 14.38 -5.71
CA VAL A 285 15.74 15.18 -4.93
C VAL A 285 15.98 14.95 -3.44
N LYS A 286 16.78 15.81 -2.81
CA LYS A 286 17.25 15.64 -1.42
C LYS A 286 16.24 16.06 -0.36
N LYS A 287 15.34 17.00 -0.67
CA LYS A 287 14.37 17.56 0.28
C LYS A 287 12.97 17.25 -0.19
N ASN A 288 12.10 16.93 0.77
CA ASN A 288 10.68 16.77 0.49
C ASN A 288 10.12 18.06 -0.12
N PRO A 289 9.58 18.02 -1.36
CA PRO A 289 8.99 19.20 -1.98
C PRO A 289 7.61 19.54 -1.43
N LEU A 290 6.95 18.59 -0.75
CA LEU A 290 5.60 18.72 -0.20
C LEU A 290 5.60 18.38 1.32
N PRO A 291 6.22 19.20 2.18
CA PRO A 291 6.35 18.89 3.61
C PRO A 291 4.99 18.72 4.32
N TRP A 292 3.93 19.38 3.86
CA TRP A 292 2.58 19.25 4.39
C TRP A 292 2.04 17.80 4.33
N VAL A 293 2.54 16.96 3.41
CA VAL A 293 2.17 15.54 3.32
C VAL A 293 2.60 14.80 4.58
N GLU A 294 3.85 14.98 5.00
CA GLU A 294 4.35 14.37 6.23
C GLU A 294 3.63 14.91 7.47
N GLU A 295 3.29 16.20 7.48
CA GLU A 295 2.51 16.82 8.55
C GLU A 295 1.12 16.22 8.66
N MET A 296 0.43 15.98 7.54
CA MET A 296 -0.90 15.36 7.52
C MET A 296 -0.87 13.89 7.94
N ILE A 297 0.11 13.11 7.48
CA ILE A 297 0.23 11.68 7.80
C ILE A 297 0.60 11.49 9.29
N ASN A 298 1.45 12.35 9.83
CA ASN A 298 1.93 12.27 11.21
C ASN A 298 1.09 13.09 12.19
N ALA A 299 0.07 13.83 11.72
CA ALA A 299 -0.83 14.54 12.62
C ALA A 299 -1.49 13.53 13.56
N PRO A 300 -1.43 13.77 14.90
CA PRO A 300 -2.16 12.93 15.83
C PRO A 300 -3.64 13.00 15.44
N THR A 301 -4.21 11.85 15.09
CA THR A 301 -5.65 11.72 14.96
C THR A 301 -6.23 12.02 16.35
N HIS A 302 -6.70 13.24 16.56
CA HIS A 302 -7.56 13.54 17.69
C HIS A 302 -8.90 12.85 17.43
N THR A 303 -8.90 11.53 17.60
CA THR A 303 -10.15 10.78 17.69
C THR A 303 -10.89 11.32 18.90
N ASN A 304 -12.07 11.87 18.63
CA ASN A 304 -12.98 12.28 19.68
C ASN A 304 -13.20 11.04 20.56
N PHE A 305 -12.90 11.12 21.86
CA PHE A 305 -13.05 10.00 22.80
C PHE A 305 -14.46 9.37 22.74
N PHE A 306 -15.46 10.10 22.28
CA PHE A 306 -16.83 9.66 22.10
C PHE A 306 -17.12 8.96 20.74
N GLU A 307 -16.19 9.02 19.78
CA GLU A 307 -16.30 8.37 18.46
C GLU A 307 -15.49 7.08 18.38
N ASN A 308 -14.55 6.85 19.32
CA ASN A 308 -13.89 5.56 19.45
C ASN A 308 -14.87 4.52 19.96
N ARG A 309 -15.17 3.48 19.17
CA ARG A 309 -15.70 2.23 19.73
C ARG A 309 -14.79 1.80 20.88
N ALA A 310 -15.38 1.62 22.06
CA ALA A 310 -14.70 1.00 23.18
C ALA A 310 -14.40 -0.48 22.81
N THR A 311 -13.30 -0.72 22.12
CA THR A 311 -12.82 -2.08 21.78
C THR A 311 -12.52 -2.90 23.05
N ASP A 312 -12.36 -2.26 24.19
CA ASP A 312 -12.25 -2.90 25.51
C ASP A 312 -13.57 -3.58 25.96
N TYR A 313 -14.72 -3.19 25.40
CA TYR A 313 -16.00 -3.83 25.78
C TYR A 313 -16.18 -5.23 25.19
N ALA A 314 -15.50 -5.56 24.11
CA ALA A 314 -15.59 -6.89 23.50
C ALA A 314 -14.73 -7.95 24.22
N LYS A 315 -13.75 -7.54 25.01
CA LYS A 315 -12.91 -8.46 25.81
C LYS A 315 -13.52 -8.83 27.17
N GLY A 316 -14.50 -8.08 27.65
CA GLY A 316 -15.17 -8.31 28.93
C GLY A 316 -16.43 -9.14 28.88
N ALA A 317 -16.93 -9.49 27.69
CA ALA A 317 -18.22 -10.19 27.51
C ALA A 317 -18.13 -11.72 27.62
N LEU A 318 -16.92 -12.28 27.75
CA LEU A 318 -16.70 -13.70 28.00
C LEU A 318 -15.95 -13.89 29.32
N SER A 319 -16.62 -13.58 30.43
CA SER A 319 -16.22 -14.06 31.76
C SER A 319 -17.05 -15.28 32.09
N GLY A 320 -16.48 -16.47 31.97
CA GLY A 320 -17.05 -17.76 32.31
C GLY A 320 -16.07 -18.84 31.89
N ASP A 321 -15.94 -19.88 32.73
CA ASP A 321 -15.14 -21.05 32.39
C ASP A 321 -15.94 -21.92 31.40
N TRP A 322 -15.28 -22.59 30.47
CA TRP A 322 -15.86 -23.58 29.56
C TRP A 322 -16.67 -24.66 30.30
N HIS A 323 -16.36 -24.95 31.57
CA HIS A 323 -17.12 -25.83 32.46
C HIS A 323 -18.52 -25.33 32.74
N ASP A 324 -18.77 -24.02 32.72
CA ASP A 324 -20.11 -23.47 32.98
C ASP A 324 -21.06 -23.64 31.79
N VAL A 325 -20.51 -23.83 30.59
CA VAL A 325 -21.27 -24.01 29.34
C VAL A 325 -21.62 -25.48 29.11
N TRP A 326 -20.75 -26.40 29.48
CA TRP A 326 -20.90 -27.85 29.18
C TRP A 326 -21.21 -28.73 30.40
N GLY A 327 -21.16 -28.17 31.63
CA GLY A 327 -21.33 -28.91 32.89
C GLY A 327 -22.78 -29.16 33.33
N LYS A 328 -23.82 -28.81 32.53
CA LYS A 328 -25.24 -29.02 32.86
C LYS A 328 -25.97 -29.92 31.89
N ALA A 329 -25.30 -30.86 31.27
CA ALA A 329 -25.93 -31.93 30.51
C ALA A 329 -25.49 -33.28 31.06
N ALA A 330 -26.03 -33.67 32.22
CA ALA A 330 -26.12 -35.06 32.71
C ALA A 330 -27.34 -35.16 33.64
#